data_0e8e80519b14c6138587d8990ebf1726
#
_entry.id   0e8e80519b14c6138587d8990ebf1726
#
_cell.length_a   1.000
_cell.length_b   1.000
_cell.length_c   1.000
_cell.angle_alpha   90.00
_cell.angle_beta   90.00
_cell.angle_gamma   90.00
#
_symmetry.space_group_name_H-M   'P 1'
#
loop_
_entity.id
_entity.type
_entity.pdbx_description
1 polymer ?
#
loop_
_entity_poly.entity_id
_entity_poly.type
_entity_poly.pdbx_seq_one_letter_code
_entity_poly.pdbx_strand_id
1 'polypeptide(L)'
;MNTTQRAEYLAHTYADAILRLSYTYLKNTQDAQDICQTVFVRLLTEQREFESPAHERAYILRMAANACKDILKSPWRKRTLPMESAYDAAAPEAPDSEVLDAVNSLPPHYRAVIYLYYYEGYQAAEIGQILGVPTATVHTRLARGRAKLKAMLGGMEYEQPV
;
A
#
# COMPACT_ATOMS: atom_id res chain seq x y z
N MET A 1 -12.06 -26.86 -2.77
CA MET A 1 -12.65 -25.50 -2.81
C MET A 1 -12.97 -25.15 -4.25
N ASN A 2 -14.22 -24.86 -4.56
CA ASN A 2 -14.62 -24.45 -5.91
C ASN A 2 -14.32 -22.95 -6.13
N THR A 3 -14.54 -22.48 -7.35
CA THR A 3 -14.21 -21.09 -7.71
C THR A 3 -14.98 -20.08 -6.85
N THR A 4 -16.25 -20.32 -6.56
CA THR A 4 -17.06 -19.43 -5.71
C THR A 4 -16.52 -19.38 -4.29
N GLN A 5 -16.21 -20.54 -3.73
CA GLN A 5 -15.66 -20.62 -2.37
C GLN A 5 -14.29 -19.93 -2.30
N ARG A 6 -13.47 -20.11 -3.34
CA ARG A 6 -12.17 -19.46 -3.39
C ARG A 6 -12.31 -17.95 -3.51
N ALA A 7 -13.24 -17.47 -4.31
CA ALA A 7 -13.50 -16.04 -4.44
C ALA A 7 -13.92 -15.43 -3.11
N GLU A 8 -14.81 -16.10 -2.39
CA GLU A 8 -15.27 -15.67 -1.06
C GLU A 8 -14.11 -15.63 -0.07
N TYR A 9 -13.28 -16.68 -0.06
CA TYR A 9 -12.11 -16.74 0.80
C TYR A 9 -11.14 -15.58 0.53
N LEU A 10 -10.81 -15.36 -0.73
CA LEU A 10 -9.87 -14.29 -1.10
C LEU A 10 -10.42 -12.91 -0.75
N ALA A 11 -11.70 -12.68 -1.06
CA ALA A 11 -12.32 -11.40 -0.75
C ALA A 11 -12.36 -11.16 0.75
N HIS A 12 -12.82 -12.15 1.52
CA HIS A 12 -12.90 -12.03 2.97
C HIS A 12 -11.54 -11.83 3.63
N THR A 13 -10.53 -12.52 3.13
CA THR A 13 -9.21 -12.52 3.76
C THR A 13 -8.36 -11.33 3.34
N TYR A 14 -8.41 -10.91 2.07
CA TYR A 14 -7.41 -10.01 1.50
C TYR A 14 -7.96 -8.69 0.94
N ALA A 15 -9.27 -8.56 0.72
CA ALA A 15 -9.80 -7.37 0.06
C ALA A 15 -9.38 -6.08 0.77
N ASP A 16 -9.54 -6.04 2.08
CA ASP A 16 -9.20 -4.84 2.85
C ASP A 16 -7.72 -4.51 2.78
N ALA A 17 -6.86 -5.53 2.88
CA ALA A 17 -5.42 -5.32 2.81
C ALA A 17 -4.99 -4.79 1.45
N ILE A 18 -5.55 -5.35 0.38
CA ILE A 18 -5.27 -4.90 -0.99
C ILE A 18 -5.75 -3.45 -1.17
N LEU A 19 -6.96 -3.15 -0.72
CA LEU A 19 -7.53 -1.80 -0.84
C LEU A 19 -6.70 -0.77 -0.08
N ARG A 20 -6.31 -1.08 1.16
CA ARG A 20 -5.49 -0.17 1.97
C ARG A 20 -4.12 0.08 1.34
N LEU A 21 -3.44 -0.98 0.90
CA LEU A 21 -2.14 -0.84 0.25
C LEU A 21 -2.25 -0.04 -1.05
N SER A 22 -3.24 -0.38 -1.86
CA SER A 22 -3.46 0.30 -3.14
C SER A 22 -3.82 1.76 -2.96
N TYR A 23 -4.66 2.08 -1.99
CA TYR A 23 -4.97 3.47 -1.65
C TYR A 23 -3.72 4.22 -1.18
N THR A 24 -2.86 3.54 -0.40
CA THR A 24 -1.61 4.15 0.06
C THR A 24 -0.71 4.56 -1.11
N TYR A 25 -0.67 3.74 -2.17
CA TYR A 25 0.09 4.07 -3.37
C TYR A 25 -0.58 5.14 -4.22
N LEU A 26 -1.89 5.01 -4.46
CA LEU A 26 -2.59 5.74 -5.51
C LEU A 26 -3.38 6.93 -4.99
N LYS A 27 -3.74 6.93 -3.72
CA LYS A 27 -4.55 7.97 -3.06
C LYS A 27 -5.87 8.22 -3.78
N ASN A 28 -6.45 7.17 -4.34
CA ASN A 28 -7.69 7.22 -5.11
C ASN A 28 -8.45 5.93 -4.84
N THR A 29 -9.67 6.07 -4.32
CA THR A 29 -10.49 4.92 -3.94
C THR A 29 -10.91 4.09 -5.15
N GLN A 30 -11.28 4.73 -6.24
CA GLN A 30 -11.70 4.03 -7.45
C GLN A 30 -10.55 3.22 -8.03
N ASP A 31 -9.36 3.80 -8.09
CA ASP A 31 -8.16 3.09 -8.58
C ASP A 31 -7.83 1.93 -7.68
N ALA A 32 -7.94 2.09 -6.35
CA ALA A 32 -7.70 1.01 -5.41
C ALA A 32 -8.68 -0.15 -5.62
N GLN A 33 -9.95 0.15 -5.87
CA GLN A 33 -10.95 -0.87 -6.17
C GLN A 33 -10.62 -1.60 -7.48
N ASP A 34 -10.18 -0.89 -8.49
CA ASP A 34 -9.79 -1.47 -9.77
C ASP A 34 -8.59 -2.42 -9.60
N ILE A 35 -7.61 -2.04 -8.78
CA ILE A 35 -6.49 -2.92 -8.45
C ILE A 35 -6.99 -4.19 -7.76
N CYS A 36 -7.89 -4.04 -6.81
CA CYS A 36 -8.45 -5.18 -6.07
C CYS A 36 -9.11 -6.17 -7.03
N GLN A 37 -9.93 -5.69 -7.95
CA GLN A 37 -10.58 -6.53 -8.96
C GLN A 37 -9.55 -7.23 -9.86
N THR A 38 -8.56 -6.49 -10.32
CA THR A 38 -7.50 -7.03 -11.19
C THR A 38 -6.75 -8.17 -10.49
N VAL A 39 -6.40 -7.97 -9.24
CA VAL A 39 -5.69 -8.98 -8.45
C VAL A 39 -6.56 -10.22 -8.26
N PHE A 40 -7.84 -10.05 -7.92
CA PHE A 40 -8.73 -11.19 -7.71
C PHE A 40 -8.97 -11.99 -9.00
N VAL A 41 -9.18 -11.33 -10.12
CA VAL A 41 -9.35 -12.01 -11.41
C VAL A 41 -8.11 -12.86 -11.71
N ARG A 42 -6.94 -12.31 -11.51
CA ARG A 42 -5.70 -13.02 -11.76
C ARG A 42 -5.53 -14.22 -10.82
N LEU A 43 -5.80 -14.05 -9.54
CA LEU A 43 -5.70 -15.13 -8.56
C LEU A 43 -6.66 -16.27 -8.86
N LEU A 44 -7.87 -15.97 -9.27
CA LEU A 44 -8.87 -16.97 -9.61
C LEU A 44 -8.49 -17.71 -10.91
N THR A 45 -7.85 -17.02 -11.84
CA THR A 45 -7.41 -17.61 -13.09
C THR A 45 -6.18 -18.51 -12.90
N GLU A 46 -5.21 -18.09 -12.10
CA GLU A 46 -3.97 -18.82 -11.89
C GLU A 46 -4.13 -20.10 -11.07
N GLN A 47 -5.06 -20.12 -10.12
CA GLN A 47 -5.30 -21.27 -9.22
C GLN A 47 -4.01 -21.75 -8.54
N ARG A 48 -3.17 -20.82 -8.13
CA ARG A 48 -1.86 -21.13 -7.55
C ARG A 48 -2.00 -21.63 -6.12
N GLU A 49 -1.19 -22.63 -5.77
CA GLU A 49 -1.04 -23.11 -4.40
C GLU A 49 0.12 -22.43 -3.71
N PHE A 50 -0.02 -22.24 -2.40
CA PHE A 50 1.00 -21.56 -1.59
C PHE A 50 1.46 -22.45 -0.45
N GLU A 51 2.74 -22.32 -0.09
CA GLU A 51 3.36 -23.11 0.95
C GLU A 51 2.85 -22.75 2.35
N SER A 52 2.40 -21.52 2.54
CA SER A 52 1.95 -21.04 3.85
C SER A 52 1.04 -19.83 3.66
N PRO A 53 0.21 -19.49 4.68
CA PRO A 53 -0.56 -18.25 4.63
C PRO A 53 0.31 -17.00 4.49
N ALA A 54 1.49 -16.99 5.08
CA ALA A 54 2.42 -15.86 4.95
C ALA A 54 2.92 -15.70 3.51
N HIS A 55 3.23 -16.82 2.85
CA HIS A 55 3.65 -16.82 1.45
C HIS A 55 2.52 -16.32 0.55
N GLU A 56 1.31 -16.81 0.77
CA GLU A 56 0.12 -16.39 0.03
C GLU A 56 -0.09 -14.86 0.17
N ARG A 57 -0.05 -14.37 1.39
CA ARG A 57 -0.24 -12.93 1.66
C ARG A 57 0.82 -12.08 0.96
N ALA A 58 2.09 -12.46 1.10
CA ALA A 58 3.17 -11.72 0.47
C ALA A 58 3.03 -11.68 -1.05
N TYR A 59 2.67 -12.80 -1.66
CA TYR A 59 2.46 -12.90 -3.10
C TYR A 59 1.32 -11.98 -3.56
N ILE A 60 0.19 -12.02 -2.85
CA ILE A 60 -0.99 -11.23 -3.20
C ILE A 60 -0.71 -9.73 -3.05
N LEU A 61 -0.08 -9.34 -1.95
CA LEU A 61 0.24 -7.93 -1.71
C LEU A 61 1.31 -7.44 -2.68
N ARG A 62 2.27 -8.29 -3.05
CA ARG A 62 3.25 -7.94 -4.09
C ARG A 62 2.57 -7.72 -5.44
N MET A 63 1.60 -8.56 -5.80
CA MET A 63 0.84 -8.38 -7.02
C MET A 63 0.13 -7.03 -7.04
N ALA A 64 -0.52 -6.68 -5.92
CA ALA A 64 -1.18 -5.39 -5.77
C ALA A 64 -0.18 -4.23 -5.86
N ALA A 65 0.95 -4.33 -5.16
CA ALA A 65 1.98 -3.29 -5.19
C ALA A 65 2.54 -3.09 -6.59
N ASN A 66 2.81 -4.17 -7.31
CA ASN A 66 3.33 -4.09 -8.68
C ASN A 66 2.32 -3.43 -9.61
N ALA A 67 1.04 -3.77 -9.50
CA ALA A 67 -0.01 -3.14 -10.29
C ALA A 67 -0.11 -1.64 -9.99
N CYS A 68 0.02 -1.24 -8.74
CA CYS A 68 0.04 0.17 -8.35
C CYS A 68 1.25 0.90 -8.94
N LYS A 69 2.42 0.29 -8.87
CA LYS A 69 3.63 0.88 -9.44
C LYS A 69 3.51 1.08 -10.94
N ASP A 70 2.88 0.14 -11.63
CA ASP A 70 2.65 0.25 -13.07
C ASP A 70 1.73 1.44 -13.40
N ILE A 71 0.69 1.64 -12.61
CA ILE A 71 -0.20 2.80 -12.77
C ILE A 71 0.55 4.10 -12.56
N LEU A 72 1.37 4.17 -11.49
CA LEU A 72 2.14 5.38 -11.19
C LEU A 72 3.15 5.74 -12.27
N LYS A 73 3.64 4.75 -13.01
CA LYS A 73 4.57 4.97 -14.13
C LYS A 73 3.85 5.35 -15.41
N SER A 74 2.53 5.15 -15.48
CA SER A 74 1.76 5.42 -16.68
C SER A 74 1.79 6.91 -17.03
N PRO A 75 2.10 7.29 -18.29
CA PRO A 75 2.05 8.69 -18.71
C PRO A 75 0.65 9.30 -18.57
N TRP A 76 -0.38 8.50 -18.73
CA TRP A 76 -1.77 8.94 -18.57
C TRP A 76 -2.01 9.42 -17.14
N ARG A 77 -1.55 8.66 -16.16
CA ARG A 77 -1.72 9.01 -14.74
C ARG A 77 -1.03 10.32 -14.40
N LYS A 78 0.16 10.54 -14.93
CA LYS A 78 0.92 11.76 -14.67
C LYS A 78 0.22 13.01 -15.21
N ARG A 79 -0.60 12.87 -16.25
CA ARG A 79 -1.34 13.99 -16.85
C ARG A 79 -2.62 14.33 -16.11
N THR A 80 -3.23 13.34 -15.42
CA THR A 80 -4.56 13.51 -14.82
C THR A 80 -4.52 13.73 -13.31
N LEU A 81 -3.34 13.68 -12.71
CA LEU A 81 -3.15 13.72 -11.26
C LEU A 81 -3.81 14.89 -10.52
N PRO A 82 -3.83 16.14 -11.03
CA PRO A 82 -4.32 17.25 -10.19
C PRO A 82 -5.82 17.24 -9.93
N MET A 83 -6.61 16.55 -10.73
CA MET A 83 -8.07 16.61 -10.57
C MET A 83 -8.64 15.51 -9.69
N GLU A 84 -7.96 14.38 -9.61
CA GLU A 84 -8.46 13.24 -8.87
C GLU A 84 -8.27 13.37 -7.35
N SER A 85 -7.25 14.08 -6.93
CA SER A 85 -7.00 14.29 -5.50
C SER A 85 -8.11 15.06 -4.79
N ALA A 86 -8.92 15.81 -5.53
CA ALA A 86 -10.03 16.57 -4.96
C ALA A 86 -11.22 15.67 -4.56
N TYR A 87 -11.36 14.51 -5.18
CA TYR A 87 -12.48 13.62 -4.89
C TYR A 87 -12.24 12.70 -3.71
N ASP A 88 -11.00 12.49 -3.34
CA ASP A 88 -10.65 11.64 -2.21
C ASP A 88 -10.71 12.37 -0.86
N ALA A 89 -11.15 13.61 -0.89
CA ALA A 89 -11.37 14.38 0.32
C ALA A 89 -12.47 13.81 1.22
N ALA A 90 -13.18 12.78 0.75
CA ALA A 90 -14.20 12.09 1.52
C ALA A 90 -13.66 10.92 2.35
N ALA A 91 -12.36 10.73 2.42
CA ALA A 91 -11.75 9.74 3.31
C ALA A 91 -12.10 10.12 4.76
N PRO A 92 -12.47 9.14 5.60
CA PRO A 92 -12.86 9.44 6.97
C PRO A 92 -11.73 10.18 7.69
N GLU A 93 -12.07 11.26 8.37
CA GLU A 93 -11.12 12.03 9.12
C GLU A 93 -10.56 11.19 10.27
N ALA A 94 -9.27 10.94 10.22
CA ALA A 94 -8.57 10.28 11.32
C ALA A 94 -8.29 11.30 12.43
N PRO A 95 -8.30 10.88 13.71
CA PRO A 95 -8.02 11.81 14.82
C PRO A 95 -6.66 12.51 14.72
N ASP A 96 -5.68 11.92 14.01
CA ASP A 96 -4.35 12.49 13.85
C ASP A 96 -4.13 13.00 12.44
N SER A 97 -5.00 13.91 11.99
CA SER A 97 -5.03 14.39 10.62
C SER A 97 -3.71 15.00 10.14
N GLU A 98 -2.96 15.68 11.03
CA GLU A 98 -1.68 16.29 10.65
C GLU A 98 -0.62 15.26 10.28
N VAL A 99 -0.49 14.20 11.09
CA VAL A 99 0.46 13.13 10.82
C VAL A 99 0.04 12.38 9.57
N LEU A 100 -1.24 12.07 9.44
CA LEU A 100 -1.76 11.35 8.30
C LEU A 100 -1.61 12.17 7.02
N ASP A 101 -1.85 13.47 7.07
CA ASP A 101 -1.65 14.37 5.94
C ASP A 101 -0.18 14.41 5.53
N ALA A 102 0.73 14.44 6.50
CA ALA A 102 2.17 14.41 6.22
C ALA A 102 2.57 13.10 5.55
N VAL A 103 2.08 11.96 6.04
CA VAL A 103 2.33 10.65 5.43
C VAL A 103 1.80 10.64 4.00
N ASN A 104 0.59 11.13 3.79
CA ASN A 104 -0.02 11.20 2.46
C ASN A 104 0.73 12.12 1.49
N SER A 105 1.52 13.06 2.01
CA SER A 105 2.34 13.95 1.19
C SER A 105 3.67 13.33 0.76
N LEU A 106 4.05 12.20 1.34
CA LEU A 106 5.29 11.53 0.97
C LEU A 106 5.22 10.96 -0.45
N PRO A 107 6.35 10.89 -1.16
CA PRO A 107 6.41 10.13 -2.40
C PRO A 107 5.94 8.69 -2.17
N PRO A 108 5.31 8.06 -3.19
CA PRO A 108 4.64 6.76 -3.00
C PRO A 108 5.50 5.67 -2.40
N HIS A 109 6.75 5.54 -2.80
CA HIS A 109 7.59 4.46 -2.27
C HIS A 109 8.04 4.68 -0.83
N TYR A 110 8.15 5.91 -0.36
CA TYR A 110 8.36 6.19 1.07
C TYR A 110 7.07 5.96 1.85
N ARG A 111 5.96 6.43 1.30
CA ARG A 111 4.65 6.28 1.93
C ARG A 111 4.31 4.80 2.14
N ALA A 112 4.57 3.96 1.14
CA ALA A 112 4.28 2.53 1.21
C ALA A 112 5.04 1.84 2.34
N VAL A 113 6.35 2.08 2.48
CA VAL A 113 7.12 1.42 3.56
C VAL A 113 6.70 1.92 4.93
N ILE A 114 6.43 3.22 5.07
CA ILE A 114 5.94 3.80 6.33
C ILE A 114 4.60 3.17 6.70
N TYR A 115 3.68 3.07 5.75
CA TYR A 115 2.38 2.46 5.99
C TYR A 115 2.50 1.00 6.42
N LEU A 116 3.25 0.20 5.67
CA LEU A 116 3.40 -1.22 5.97
C LEU A 116 4.07 -1.47 7.30
N TYR A 117 5.05 -0.65 7.66
CA TYR A 117 5.78 -0.82 8.91
C TYR A 117 4.97 -0.34 10.13
N TYR A 118 4.44 0.87 10.08
CA TYR A 118 3.82 1.50 11.25
C TYR A 118 2.34 1.18 11.42
N TYR A 119 1.60 1.03 10.33
CA TYR A 119 0.16 0.80 10.38
C TYR A 119 -0.21 -0.68 10.26
N GLU A 120 0.48 -1.42 9.41
CA GLU A 120 0.20 -2.85 9.23
C GLU A 120 1.09 -3.74 10.10
N GLY A 121 2.16 -3.21 10.67
CA GLY A 121 3.00 -3.94 11.62
C GLY A 121 3.96 -4.95 11.00
N TYR A 122 4.25 -4.85 9.71
CA TYR A 122 5.20 -5.76 9.07
C TYR A 122 6.63 -5.41 9.42
N GLN A 123 7.47 -6.44 9.52
CA GLN A 123 8.91 -6.26 9.66
C GLN A 123 9.54 -5.90 8.32
N ALA A 124 10.72 -5.29 8.37
CA ALA A 124 11.39 -4.82 7.15
C ALA A 124 11.61 -5.95 6.13
N ALA A 125 11.96 -7.15 6.57
CA ALA A 125 12.15 -8.29 5.67
C ALA A 125 10.84 -8.67 4.96
N GLU A 126 9.72 -8.65 5.68
CA GLU A 126 8.40 -8.92 5.12
C GLU A 126 8.01 -7.84 4.10
N ILE A 127 8.27 -6.59 4.43
CA ILE A 127 8.00 -5.47 3.52
C ILE A 127 8.81 -5.62 2.23
N GLY A 128 10.07 -6.03 2.34
CA GLY A 128 10.90 -6.30 1.18
C GLY A 128 10.31 -7.36 0.27
N GLN A 129 9.74 -8.42 0.84
CA GLN A 129 9.06 -9.46 0.08
C GLN A 129 7.80 -8.92 -0.61
N ILE A 130 7.01 -8.13 0.11
CA ILE A 130 5.78 -7.54 -0.43
C ILE A 130 6.10 -6.57 -1.57
N LEU A 131 7.08 -5.70 -1.40
CA LEU A 131 7.38 -4.67 -2.38
C LEU A 131 8.34 -5.12 -3.46
N GLY A 132 8.94 -6.30 -3.30
CA GLY A 132 9.90 -6.82 -4.28
C GLY A 132 11.22 -6.08 -4.28
N VAL A 133 11.68 -5.64 -3.10
CA VAL A 133 12.95 -4.93 -2.94
C VAL A 133 13.78 -5.56 -1.83
N PRO A 134 15.10 -5.37 -1.81
CA PRO A 134 15.93 -5.86 -0.71
C PRO A 134 15.56 -5.23 0.61
N THR A 135 15.76 -5.97 1.71
CA THR A 135 15.52 -5.46 3.05
C THR A 135 16.31 -4.18 3.33
N ALA A 136 17.55 -4.11 2.85
CA ALA A 136 18.36 -2.89 2.99
C ALA A 136 17.69 -1.67 2.36
N THR A 137 17.02 -1.85 1.22
CA THR A 137 16.27 -0.78 0.57
C THR A 137 15.09 -0.34 1.43
N VAL A 138 14.41 -1.29 2.08
CA VAL A 138 13.31 -0.96 3.02
C VAL A 138 13.84 -0.10 4.15
N HIS A 139 14.96 -0.47 4.77
CA HIS A 139 15.56 0.33 5.85
C HIS A 139 15.93 1.73 5.39
N THR A 140 16.50 1.87 4.21
CA THR A 140 16.85 3.17 3.63
C THR A 140 15.61 4.03 3.42
N ARG A 141 14.57 3.43 2.85
CA ARG A 141 13.30 4.15 2.60
C ARG A 141 12.61 4.54 3.89
N LEU A 142 12.63 3.68 4.91
CA LEU A 142 12.07 4.01 6.22
C LEU A 142 12.81 5.20 6.85
N ALA A 143 14.14 5.17 6.82
CA ALA A 143 14.96 6.25 7.37
C ALA A 143 14.68 7.57 6.64
N ARG A 144 14.64 7.55 5.31
CA ARG A 144 14.37 8.75 4.52
C ARG A 144 12.95 9.24 4.68
N GLY A 145 11.98 8.32 4.74
CA GLY A 145 10.59 8.66 4.99
C GLY A 145 10.41 9.34 6.33
N ARG A 146 11.03 8.79 7.39
CA ARG A 146 11.00 9.39 8.72
C ARG A 146 11.62 10.79 8.74
N ALA A 147 12.76 10.98 8.04
CA ALA A 147 13.41 12.28 7.96
C ALA A 147 12.52 13.31 7.27
N LYS A 148 11.83 12.92 6.20
CA LYS A 148 10.89 13.81 5.51
C LYS A 148 9.70 14.15 6.38
N LEU A 149 9.14 13.18 7.10
CA LEU A 149 8.05 13.43 8.04
C LEU A 149 8.45 14.38 9.13
N LYS A 150 9.64 14.20 9.71
CA LYS A 150 10.17 15.09 10.73
C LYS A 150 10.28 16.52 10.22
N ALA A 151 10.76 16.69 8.99
CA ALA A 151 10.87 18.00 8.36
C ALA A 151 9.50 18.65 8.13
N MET A 152 8.51 17.87 7.68
CA MET A 152 7.15 18.37 7.44
C MET A 152 6.44 18.77 8.71
N LEU A 153 6.65 18.02 9.78
CA LEU A 153 6.02 18.24 11.05
C LEU A 153 6.78 19.25 11.92
N GLY A 154 7.82 19.85 11.38
CA GLY A 154 8.83 20.69 11.99
C GLY A 154 8.43 21.40 13.28
N GLY A 155 9.22 21.22 14.32
CA GLY A 155 8.99 21.84 15.62
C GLY A 155 8.01 21.10 16.52
N MET A 156 7.28 20.11 16.02
CA MET A 156 6.51 19.23 16.88
C MET A 156 7.44 18.19 17.46
N GLU A 157 7.52 18.15 18.77
CA GLU A 157 8.34 17.15 19.44
C GLU A 157 7.61 15.81 19.39
N TYR A 158 8.04 14.98 18.45
CA TYR A 158 7.68 13.59 18.49
C TYR A 158 8.77 12.83 19.21
N GLU A 159 8.41 12.19 20.31
CA GLU A 159 9.25 11.13 20.81
C GLU A 159 9.17 10.00 19.79
N GLN A 160 10.25 9.85 19.03
CA GLN A 160 10.32 8.73 18.10
C GLN A 160 10.36 7.44 18.94
N PRO A 161 9.45 6.51 18.68
CA PRO A 161 9.65 5.17 19.20
C PRO A 161 10.94 4.63 18.65
N VAL A 162 11.81 4.28 19.52
CA VAL A 162 13.10 3.70 19.18
C VAL A 162 12.90 2.37 18.46
#